data_88b338eba5988e3e6ce2fb348aea433c
#
_entry.id   88b338eba5988e3e6ce2fb348aea433c
#
_cell.length_a   1.000
_cell.length_b   1.000
_cell.length_c   1.000
_cell.angle_alpha   90.00
_cell.angle_beta   90.00
_cell.angle_gamma   90.00
#
_symmetry.space_group_name_H-M   'P 1'
#
loop_
_entity.id
_entity.type
_entity.pdbx_description
1 polymer ?
#
loop_
_entity_poly.entity_id
_entity_poly.type
_entity_poly.pdbx_seq_one_letter_code
_entity_poly.pdbx_strand_id
1 'polypeptide(L)'
;MALTRIHHINFIVLDLNEAMARFEKVLGLDSFEVIDHPTRNAKVARSRVGESWLVLVSPNDAESAPGRYLEKNGEGFFLLSLGVDNLEQRLAQLESDGIDTVDAGSREGILDWRVADIGALHGAVMQLTDDSLADTEK
;
A
#
# COMPACT_ATOMS: atom_id res chain seq x y z
N MET A 1 -5.86 -3.76 -20.87
CA MET A 1 -5.45 -3.40 -19.50
C MET A 1 -5.45 -4.63 -18.63
N ALA A 2 -4.35 -4.87 -17.93
CA ALA A 2 -4.14 -6.12 -17.21
C ALA A 2 -3.54 -5.88 -15.83
N LEU A 3 -3.82 -6.80 -14.93
CA LEU A 3 -3.08 -6.90 -13.67
C LEU A 3 -1.68 -7.40 -13.98
N THR A 4 -0.69 -6.81 -13.32
CA THR A 4 0.72 -7.13 -13.59
C THR A 4 1.32 -8.04 -12.53
N ARG A 5 1.03 -7.77 -11.26
CA ARG A 5 1.61 -8.50 -10.12
C ARG A 5 0.89 -8.11 -8.84
N ILE A 6 1.15 -8.84 -7.77
CA ILE A 6 0.90 -8.30 -6.44
C ILE A 6 1.98 -7.25 -6.24
N HIS A 7 1.59 -5.97 -6.22
CA HIS A 7 2.57 -4.89 -6.17
C HIS A 7 3.16 -4.77 -4.77
N HIS A 8 2.31 -4.67 -3.76
CA HIS A 8 2.80 -4.64 -2.39
C HIS A 8 1.72 -5.10 -1.41
N ILE A 9 2.19 -5.53 -0.25
CA ILE A 9 1.35 -5.91 0.87
C ILE A 9 1.74 -5.02 2.03
N ASN A 10 0.74 -4.33 2.63
CA ASN A 10 0.97 -3.45 3.75
C ASN A 10 0.57 -4.12 5.05
N PHE A 11 1.45 -4.03 6.04
CA PHE A 11 1.14 -4.34 7.43
C PHE A 11 1.18 -3.05 8.22
N ILE A 12 0.24 -2.89 9.14
CA ILE A 12 0.19 -1.72 10.00
C ILE A 12 0.77 -2.09 11.36
N VAL A 13 1.66 -1.23 11.89
CA VAL A 13 2.41 -1.51 13.11
C VAL A 13 2.45 -0.28 14.00
N LEU A 14 2.63 -0.51 15.29
CA LEU A 14 2.73 0.57 16.28
C LEU A 14 4.12 1.20 16.26
N ASP A 15 5.16 0.37 16.30
CA ASP A 15 6.55 0.83 16.40
C ASP A 15 7.29 0.35 15.16
N LEU A 16 7.61 1.31 14.28
CA LEU A 16 8.22 0.97 13.00
C LEU A 16 9.60 0.33 13.17
N ASN A 17 10.43 0.89 14.05
CA ASN A 17 11.78 0.37 14.24
C ASN A 17 11.78 -1.05 14.78
N GLU A 18 10.93 -1.31 15.76
CA GLU A 18 10.80 -2.66 16.31
C GLU A 18 10.29 -3.64 15.25
N ALA A 19 9.27 -3.23 14.50
CA ALA A 19 8.70 -4.07 13.45
C ALA A 19 9.72 -4.39 12.37
N MET A 20 10.48 -3.39 11.90
CA MET A 20 11.51 -3.61 10.90
C MET A 20 12.53 -4.65 11.37
N ALA A 21 13.01 -4.50 12.61
CA ALA A 21 14.00 -5.43 13.16
C ALA A 21 13.46 -6.86 13.22
N ARG A 22 12.21 -7.02 13.67
CA ARG A 22 11.58 -8.33 13.79
C ARG A 22 11.34 -8.98 12.43
N PHE A 23 10.77 -8.21 11.49
CA PHE A 23 10.48 -8.73 10.16
C PHE A 23 11.76 -9.12 9.44
N GLU A 24 12.80 -8.30 9.53
CA GLU A 24 14.10 -8.61 8.91
C GLU A 24 14.69 -9.89 9.50
N LYS A 25 14.70 -10.00 10.80
CA LYS A 25 15.34 -11.12 11.48
C LYS A 25 14.57 -12.43 11.28
N VAL A 26 13.25 -12.38 11.41
CA VAL A 26 12.44 -13.60 11.37
C VAL A 26 12.28 -14.11 9.94
N LEU A 27 12.10 -13.20 8.97
CA LEU A 27 11.84 -13.58 7.59
C LEU A 27 13.09 -13.58 6.72
N GLY A 28 14.19 -13.01 7.20
CA GLY A 28 15.41 -12.92 6.39
C GLY A 28 15.29 -11.90 5.26
N LEU A 29 14.50 -10.83 5.50
CA LEU A 29 14.32 -9.79 4.49
C LEU A 29 15.57 -8.94 4.33
N ASP A 30 15.70 -8.31 3.15
CA ASP A 30 16.67 -7.25 2.96
C ASP A 30 16.29 -6.07 3.85
N SER A 31 17.27 -5.22 4.16
CA SER A 31 17.03 -4.05 5.00
C SER A 31 15.92 -3.18 4.44
N PHE A 32 15.04 -2.74 5.33
CA PHE A 32 13.95 -1.85 4.94
C PHE A 32 14.47 -0.46 4.58
N GLU A 33 13.87 0.14 3.58
CA GLU A 33 14.04 1.54 3.23
C GLU A 33 12.92 2.32 3.89
N VAL A 34 13.28 3.32 4.73
CA VAL A 34 12.28 4.12 5.45
C VAL A 34 11.93 5.36 4.65
N ILE A 35 10.65 5.64 4.51
CA ILE A 35 10.12 6.74 3.71
C ILE A 35 9.00 7.42 4.48
N ASP A 36 9.03 8.75 4.55
CA ASP A 36 7.89 9.51 5.09
C ASP A 36 6.77 9.55 4.06
N HIS A 37 5.55 9.42 4.54
CA HIS A 37 4.36 9.50 3.69
C HIS A 37 3.46 10.65 4.19
N PRO A 38 3.80 11.89 3.83
CA PRO A 38 3.12 13.05 4.43
C PRO A 38 1.62 13.12 4.12
N THR A 39 1.20 12.66 2.94
CA THR A 39 -0.22 12.69 2.58
C THR A 39 -1.06 11.76 3.44
N ARG A 40 -0.46 10.71 4.03
CA ARG A 40 -1.17 9.79 4.93
C ARG A 40 -0.78 10.01 6.39
N ASN A 41 0.15 10.92 6.64
CA ASN A 41 0.67 11.22 7.96
C ASN A 41 1.19 9.95 8.65
N ALA A 42 2.10 9.28 7.98
CA ALA A 42 2.64 8.01 8.44
C ALA A 42 4.11 7.87 8.04
N LYS A 43 4.83 7.07 8.79
CA LYS A 43 6.15 6.60 8.39
C LYS A 43 5.98 5.22 7.78
N VAL A 44 6.68 4.97 6.69
CA VAL A 44 6.55 3.76 5.91
C VAL A 44 7.93 3.18 5.69
N ALA A 45 8.01 1.86 5.71
CA ALA A 45 9.23 1.15 5.37
C ALA A 45 8.90 0.06 4.36
N ARG A 46 9.78 -0.16 3.40
CA ARG A 46 9.57 -1.20 2.40
C ARG A 46 10.80 -2.08 2.21
N SER A 47 10.56 -3.34 1.89
CA SER A 47 11.60 -4.30 1.57
C SER A 47 11.14 -5.12 0.37
N ARG A 48 12.04 -5.37 -0.57
CA ARG A 48 11.73 -6.09 -1.80
C ARG A 48 11.59 -7.58 -1.54
N VAL A 49 10.54 -8.18 -2.07
CA VAL A 49 10.30 -9.63 -1.99
C VAL A 49 9.96 -10.10 -3.40
N GLY A 50 10.95 -10.61 -4.12
CA GLY A 50 10.73 -11.00 -5.52
C GLY A 50 10.28 -9.83 -6.36
N GLU A 51 9.13 -9.94 -6.99
CA GLU A 51 8.55 -8.87 -7.79
C GLU A 51 7.68 -7.91 -6.98
N SER A 52 7.54 -8.18 -5.68
CA SER A 52 6.62 -7.44 -4.82
C SER A 52 7.38 -6.67 -3.76
N TRP A 53 6.64 -5.84 -3.02
CA TRP A 53 7.17 -5.13 -1.86
C TRP A 53 6.40 -5.52 -0.62
N LEU A 54 7.11 -5.74 0.46
CA LEU A 54 6.50 -5.83 1.79
C LEU A 54 6.64 -4.45 2.42
N VAL A 55 5.54 -3.91 2.89
CA VAL A 55 5.48 -2.53 3.37
C VAL A 55 4.97 -2.53 4.81
N LEU A 56 5.65 -1.79 5.67
CA LEU A 56 5.22 -1.54 7.04
C LEU A 56 4.77 -0.10 7.15
N VAL A 57 3.62 0.14 7.76
CA VAL A 57 3.05 1.48 7.92
C VAL A 57 2.87 1.75 9.41
N SER A 58 3.45 2.85 9.89
CA SER A 58 3.28 3.28 11.26
C SER A 58 2.67 4.69 11.26
N PRO A 59 1.39 4.84 11.63
CA PRO A 59 0.76 6.16 11.64
C PRO A 59 1.44 7.10 12.61
N ASN A 60 1.52 8.39 12.24
CA ASN A 60 2.07 9.42 13.13
C ASN A 60 1.06 9.86 14.20
N ASP A 61 -0.24 9.70 13.93
CA ASP A 61 -1.28 10.02 14.89
C ASP A 61 -2.52 9.14 14.65
N ALA A 62 -3.47 9.23 15.57
CA ALA A 62 -4.70 8.43 15.51
C ALA A 62 -5.76 9.02 14.58
N GLU A 63 -5.56 10.24 14.09
CA GLU A 63 -6.56 10.95 13.29
C GLU A 63 -6.46 10.62 11.79
N SER A 64 -5.30 10.17 11.35
CA SER A 64 -5.11 9.80 9.94
C SER A 64 -5.87 8.52 9.61
N ALA A 65 -6.04 8.26 8.30
CA ALA A 65 -6.71 7.03 7.87
C ALA A 65 -6.00 5.76 8.39
N PRO A 66 -4.66 5.64 8.27
CA PRO A 66 -4.00 4.48 8.87
C PRO A 66 -4.07 4.48 10.40
N GLY A 67 -4.05 5.64 11.04
CA GLY A 67 -4.18 5.72 12.49
C GLY A 67 -5.53 5.22 12.98
N ARG A 68 -6.59 5.62 12.32
CA ARG A 68 -7.94 5.13 12.65
C ARG A 68 -8.06 3.63 12.44
N TYR A 69 -7.44 3.11 11.38
CA TYR A 69 -7.45 1.68 11.13
C TYR A 69 -6.72 0.92 12.23
N LEU A 70 -5.54 1.39 12.63
CA LEU A 70 -4.75 0.76 13.69
C LEU A 70 -5.52 0.73 15.01
N GLU A 71 -6.14 1.85 15.35
CA GLU A 71 -6.90 1.93 16.60
C GLU A 71 -8.07 0.97 16.62
N LYS A 72 -8.76 0.83 15.50
CA LYS A 72 -9.94 -0.04 15.40
C LYS A 72 -9.57 -1.51 15.30
N ASN A 73 -8.54 -1.85 14.56
CA ASN A 73 -8.24 -3.24 14.19
C ASN A 73 -6.99 -3.81 14.83
N GLY A 74 -6.11 -2.96 15.39
CA GLY A 74 -4.84 -3.40 15.93
C GLY A 74 -3.79 -3.63 14.84
N GLU A 75 -2.63 -4.09 15.25
CA GLU A 75 -1.53 -4.40 14.33
C GLU A 75 -1.87 -5.60 13.46
N GLY A 76 -1.31 -5.62 12.25
CA GLY A 76 -1.43 -6.77 11.38
C GLY A 76 -1.57 -6.39 9.92
N PHE A 77 -2.19 -7.26 9.16
CA PHE A 77 -2.44 -7.02 7.73
C PHE A 77 -3.31 -5.78 7.54
N PHE A 78 -2.90 -4.91 6.62
CA PHE A 78 -3.62 -3.67 6.37
C PHE A 78 -4.32 -3.69 5.01
N LEU A 79 -3.53 -3.86 3.94
CA LEU A 79 -4.11 -3.89 2.60
C LEU A 79 -3.22 -4.64 1.62
N LEU A 80 -3.84 -5.08 0.54
CA LEU A 80 -3.17 -5.68 -0.60
C LEU A 80 -3.31 -4.74 -1.79
N SER A 81 -2.20 -4.43 -2.45
CA SER A 81 -2.22 -3.61 -3.66
C SER A 81 -1.81 -4.44 -4.87
N LEU A 82 -2.65 -4.42 -5.89
CA LEU A 82 -2.36 -5.09 -7.16
C LEU A 82 -1.88 -4.06 -8.17
N GLY A 83 -0.85 -4.41 -8.91
CA GLY A 83 -0.35 -3.58 -10.00
C GLY A 83 -1.22 -3.70 -11.23
N VAL A 84 -1.48 -2.57 -11.88
CA VAL A 84 -2.19 -2.53 -13.16
C VAL A 84 -1.37 -1.73 -14.16
N ASP A 85 -1.42 -2.13 -15.42
CA ASP A 85 -0.63 -1.46 -16.44
C ASP A 85 -1.15 -0.08 -16.83
N ASN A 86 -2.41 0.24 -16.49
CA ASN A 86 -2.99 1.56 -16.73
C ASN A 86 -4.06 1.83 -15.67
N LEU A 87 -3.65 2.50 -14.61
CA LEU A 87 -4.53 2.76 -13.46
C LEU A 87 -5.70 3.66 -13.85
N GLU A 88 -5.45 4.74 -14.60
CA GLU A 88 -6.50 5.68 -14.95
C GLU A 88 -7.59 5.00 -15.80
N GLN A 89 -7.19 4.13 -16.72
CA GLN A 89 -8.14 3.40 -17.54
C GLN A 89 -8.99 2.45 -16.68
N ARG A 90 -8.35 1.80 -15.69
CA ARG A 90 -9.09 0.90 -14.80
C ARG A 90 -10.11 1.65 -13.96
N LEU A 91 -9.70 2.82 -13.44
CA LEU A 91 -10.62 3.63 -12.64
C LEU A 91 -11.79 4.14 -13.47
N ALA A 92 -11.53 4.54 -14.72
CA ALA A 92 -12.60 4.97 -15.63
C ALA A 92 -13.58 3.82 -15.91
N GLN A 93 -13.08 2.61 -16.05
CA GLN A 93 -13.94 1.44 -16.27
C GLN A 93 -14.80 1.15 -15.06
N LEU A 94 -14.24 1.24 -13.86
CA LEU A 94 -15.02 1.06 -12.63
C LEU A 94 -16.13 2.09 -12.52
N GLU A 95 -15.83 3.34 -12.81
CA GLU A 95 -16.84 4.40 -12.81
C GLU A 95 -17.95 4.10 -13.84
N SER A 96 -17.55 3.70 -15.03
CA SER A 96 -18.50 3.33 -16.09
C SER A 96 -19.41 2.16 -15.68
N ASP A 97 -18.87 1.24 -14.89
CA ASP A 97 -19.62 0.08 -14.39
C ASP A 97 -20.46 0.41 -13.16
N GLY A 98 -20.44 1.66 -12.70
CA GLY A 98 -21.20 2.08 -11.52
C GLY A 98 -20.61 1.62 -10.20
N ILE A 99 -19.32 1.31 -10.18
CA ILE A 99 -18.63 0.84 -8.97
C ILE A 99 -17.93 2.03 -8.32
N ASP A 100 -18.34 2.34 -7.09
CA ASP A 100 -17.72 3.40 -6.32
C ASP A 100 -16.40 2.92 -5.71
N THR A 101 -15.41 3.79 -5.72
CA THR A 101 -14.13 3.54 -5.07
C THR A 101 -13.94 4.52 -3.92
N VAL A 102 -13.01 4.21 -3.01
CA VAL A 102 -12.72 5.10 -1.88
C VAL A 102 -12.11 6.41 -2.37
N ASP A 103 -11.13 6.31 -3.29
CA ASP A 103 -10.53 7.50 -3.88
C ASP A 103 -11.29 7.90 -5.14
N ALA A 104 -11.48 9.22 -5.32
CA ALA A 104 -12.15 9.76 -6.50
C ALA A 104 -11.29 9.65 -7.77
N GLY A 105 -10.05 9.24 -7.65
CA GLY A 105 -9.10 9.06 -8.73
C GLY A 105 -7.82 8.52 -8.13
N SER A 106 -6.73 8.55 -8.90
CA SER A 106 -5.45 8.14 -8.35
C SER A 106 -4.86 9.24 -7.47
N ARG A 107 -4.00 8.85 -6.55
CA ARG A 107 -3.26 9.76 -5.69
C ARG A 107 -1.81 9.30 -5.59
N GLU A 108 -0.96 10.16 -5.06
CA GLU A 108 0.42 9.81 -4.81
C GLU A 108 0.54 8.84 -3.64
N GLY A 109 1.30 7.77 -3.86
CA GLY A 109 1.74 6.87 -2.80
C GLY A 109 3.13 7.28 -2.33
N ILE A 110 3.92 6.29 -1.90
CA ILE A 110 5.32 6.57 -1.53
C ILE A 110 6.14 6.67 -2.81
N LEU A 111 7.20 7.50 -2.74
CA LEU A 111 8.10 7.74 -3.87
C LEU A 111 7.30 8.13 -5.12
N ASP A 112 7.49 7.43 -6.22
CA ASP A 112 6.80 7.71 -7.48
C ASP A 112 5.58 6.82 -7.74
N TRP A 113 5.10 6.11 -6.73
CA TRP A 113 3.92 5.27 -6.88
C TRP A 113 2.67 6.12 -7.02
N ARG A 114 1.77 5.69 -7.92
CA ARG A 114 0.41 6.23 -8.04
C ARG A 114 -0.54 5.12 -7.65
N VAL A 115 -1.44 5.42 -6.73
CA VAL A 115 -2.33 4.40 -6.16
C VAL A 115 -3.76 4.90 -6.13
N ALA A 116 -4.69 3.98 -5.96
CA ALA A 116 -6.09 4.30 -5.69
C ALA A 116 -6.67 3.25 -4.76
N ASP A 117 -7.26 3.69 -3.66
CA ASP A 117 -7.92 2.79 -2.73
C ASP A 117 -9.29 2.42 -3.28
N ILE A 118 -9.52 1.14 -3.46
CA ILE A 118 -10.75 0.62 -4.07
C ILE A 118 -11.82 0.37 -3.01
N GLY A 119 -11.40 0.00 -1.81
CA GLY A 119 -12.29 -0.35 -0.74
C GLY A 119 -12.21 -1.84 -0.43
N ALA A 120 -13.03 -2.28 0.49
CA ALA A 120 -13.00 -3.67 0.92
C ALA A 120 -13.83 -4.56 -0.01
N LEU A 121 -13.24 -5.67 -0.43
CA LEU A 121 -13.95 -6.74 -1.14
C LEU A 121 -14.08 -7.88 -0.15
N HIS A 122 -15.30 -8.13 0.32
CA HIS A 122 -15.57 -9.20 1.30
C HIS A 122 -14.64 -9.12 2.51
N GLY A 123 -14.40 -7.89 3.00
CA GLY A 123 -13.55 -7.66 4.17
C GLY A 123 -12.08 -7.45 3.87
N ALA A 124 -11.63 -7.70 2.65
CA ALA A 124 -10.22 -7.49 2.29
C ALA A 124 -10.03 -6.10 1.70
N VAL A 125 -9.20 -5.29 2.36
CA VAL A 125 -8.92 -3.93 1.91
C VAL A 125 -8.01 -3.99 0.69
N MET A 126 -8.48 -3.44 -0.42
CA MET A 126 -7.81 -3.54 -1.71
C MET A 126 -7.39 -2.18 -2.22
N GLN A 127 -6.25 -2.15 -2.87
CA GLN A 127 -5.69 -0.97 -3.52
C GLN A 127 -5.17 -1.37 -4.89
N LEU A 128 -5.16 -0.44 -5.83
CA LEU A 128 -4.50 -0.61 -7.13
C LEU A 128 -3.31 0.35 -7.20
N THR A 129 -2.24 -0.09 -7.83
CA THR A 129 -1.04 0.72 -8.07
C THR A 129 -0.77 0.75 -9.56
N ASP A 130 -0.50 1.95 -10.09
CA ASP A 130 -0.10 2.08 -11.49
C ASP A 130 1.26 1.44 -11.69
N ASP A 131 1.32 0.41 -12.49
CA ASP A 131 2.53 -0.38 -12.70
C ASP A 131 3.08 -0.24 -14.12
N SER A 132 2.67 0.80 -14.82
CA SER A 132 3.21 1.10 -16.15
C SER A 132 4.70 1.44 -16.10
N LEU A 133 5.20 1.86 -14.94
CA LEU A 133 6.60 2.21 -14.72
C LEU A 133 7.33 1.16 -13.88
N ALA A 134 6.88 -0.08 -13.91
CA ALA A 134 7.43 -1.15 -13.07
C ALA A 134 8.94 -1.31 -13.21
N ASP A 135 9.47 -1.10 -14.41
CA ASP A 135 10.90 -1.29 -14.68
C ASP A 135 11.78 -0.27 -14.00
N THR A 136 11.24 0.88 -13.63
CA THR A 136 12.03 1.92 -12.97
C THR A 136 12.36 1.61 -11.51
N GLU A 137 11.71 0.62 -10.94
CA GLU A 137 11.90 0.24 -9.54
C GLU A 137 13.03 -0.76 -9.32
N LYS A 138 13.59 -1.26 -10.37
CA LYS A 138 14.59 -2.32 -10.30
C LYS A 138 16.00 -1.81 -10.03
#